data_d311fe4553ad5757cbe496a575524ed7
#
_entry.id   d311fe4553ad5757cbe496a575524ed7
#
_cell.length_a   1.000
_cell.length_b   1.000
_cell.length_c   1.000
_cell.angle_alpha   90.00
_cell.angle_beta   90.00
_cell.angle_gamma   90.00
#
_symmetry.space_group_name_H-M   'P 1'
#
loop_
_entity.id
_entity.type
_entity.pdbx_description
1 polymer ?
#
loop_
_entity_poly.entity_id
_entity_poly.type
_entity_poly.pdbx_seq_one_letter_code
_entity_poly.pdbx_strand_id
1 'polypeptide(L)'
;MITARYHLGELETAVEAAAVELAAADAVTRLWGRDHTLFQDDPADCANRLGWLDSPTESSDAWDGLVAFAAEIAGESDDVVLMGMGGSSLFPEVLTRTFGSAEGFPNLHVIDSTDPDAVRRVLEATDPARTFHVASSKSGTTLETRSHLDLFWERSGDPDRFAVITDPGSALGELARARGFRHVFENNPDIGGRYAALSLFGMVPAALIDADGDAILEAALDMADALEPLGDGDDADGNIGLRLGAAFGAAARAGRDQLTIVLTPALESFGLWLEQLVAESTGKHGDGIIPIVGEPIADVCATPDRRLLVTIGDVEGIAELRASGAPLIELSLEELHDVGAQVLLWEVAVALAGKVLGINPFDQPDVEAAKAAARELLDADAPPAPPVTPLADALAAIGPGDLLAVCAFVDPGSDVADDLEEFRSSTARRLGVASTLGFGPRFLHSTGQLHKGGPASIVVVQVCSDPADGHDLEIPGQTFTFGTFKAAQAAGDLAALHASGHRAFRVSLEEISRG
;
A
#
# COMPACT_ATOMS: atom_id res chain seq x y z
N MET A 1 -20.89 8.80 -10.40
CA MET A 1 -20.97 7.41 -9.80
C MET A 1 -20.18 6.44 -10.65
N ILE A 2 -19.37 5.57 -10.05
CA ILE A 2 -18.54 4.60 -10.78
C ILE A 2 -19.41 3.54 -11.45
N THR A 3 -19.10 3.25 -12.70
CA THR A 3 -19.73 2.16 -13.48
C THR A 3 -18.67 1.10 -13.80
N ALA A 4 -19.09 -0.18 -13.89
CA ALA A 4 -18.22 -1.28 -14.26
C ALA A 4 -18.73 -1.98 -15.53
N ARG A 5 -17.79 -2.31 -16.43
CA ARG A 5 -18.05 -3.15 -17.59
C ARG A 5 -17.22 -4.42 -17.49
N TYR A 6 -17.87 -5.56 -17.57
CA TYR A 6 -17.25 -6.87 -17.39
C TYR A 6 -17.10 -7.58 -18.74
N HIS A 7 -15.89 -8.02 -19.05
CA HIS A 7 -15.51 -8.85 -20.20
C HIS A 7 -14.83 -10.11 -19.68
N LEU A 8 -15.59 -10.95 -18.97
CA LEU A 8 -15.06 -12.07 -18.16
C LEU A 8 -14.80 -13.35 -18.96
N GLY A 9 -15.45 -13.50 -20.13
CA GLY A 9 -15.25 -14.69 -20.95
C GLY A 9 -15.50 -15.99 -20.20
N GLU A 10 -14.51 -16.84 -20.09
CA GLU A 10 -14.60 -18.13 -19.39
C GLU A 10 -14.85 -18.02 -17.87
N LEU A 11 -14.54 -16.87 -17.25
CA LEU A 11 -14.78 -16.65 -15.83
C LEU A 11 -16.24 -16.28 -15.50
N GLU A 12 -17.08 -15.93 -16.48
CA GLU A 12 -18.45 -15.42 -16.23
C GLU A 12 -19.23 -16.34 -15.28
N THR A 13 -19.30 -17.63 -15.58
CA THR A 13 -20.04 -18.60 -14.76
C THR A 13 -19.44 -18.72 -13.33
N ALA A 14 -18.14 -18.64 -13.19
CA ALA A 14 -17.49 -18.73 -11.86
C ALA A 14 -17.75 -17.46 -11.03
N VAL A 15 -17.76 -16.30 -11.67
CA VAL A 15 -18.08 -15.02 -11.02
C VAL A 15 -19.54 -14.96 -10.61
N GLU A 16 -20.48 -15.37 -11.48
CA GLU A 16 -21.89 -15.49 -11.13
C GLU A 16 -22.11 -16.43 -9.93
N ALA A 17 -21.45 -17.59 -9.93
CA ALA A 17 -21.55 -18.52 -8.81
C ALA A 17 -21.03 -17.92 -7.50
N ALA A 18 -19.90 -17.20 -7.53
CA ALA A 18 -19.35 -16.53 -6.37
C ALA A 18 -20.23 -15.36 -5.89
N ALA A 19 -20.84 -14.61 -6.81
CA ALA A 19 -21.80 -13.56 -6.46
C ALA A 19 -23.04 -14.14 -5.75
N VAL A 20 -23.57 -15.25 -6.25
CA VAL A 20 -24.67 -15.98 -5.59
C VAL A 20 -24.24 -16.53 -4.23
N GLU A 21 -23.02 -17.03 -4.09
CA GLU A 21 -22.46 -17.49 -2.79
C GLU A 21 -22.42 -16.33 -1.77
N LEU A 22 -21.94 -15.16 -2.17
CA LEU A 22 -21.89 -13.96 -1.33
C LEU A 22 -23.30 -13.49 -0.94
N ALA A 23 -24.23 -13.38 -1.91
CA ALA A 23 -25.61 -12.98 -1.63
C ALA A 23 -26.33 -13.97 -0.71
N ALA A 24 -26.14 -15.30 -0.90
CA ALA A 24 -26.71 -16.31 -0.04
C ALA A 24 -26.13 -16.29 1.40
N ALA A 25 -24.97 -15.71 1.58
CA ALA A 25 -24.35 -15.48 2.89
C ALA A 25 -24.75 -14.14 3.53
N ASP A 26 -25.63 -13.36 2.89
CA ASP A 26 -25.97 -11.98 3.26
C ASP A 26 -24.70 -11.12 3.46
N ALA A 27 -23.70 -11.29 2.59
CA ALA A 27 -22.35 -10.82 2.85
C ALA A 27 -22.25 -9.29 2.93
N VAL A 28 -22.99 -8.56 2.09
CA VAL A 28 -23.04 -7.08 2.14
C VAL A 28 -23.75 -6.64 3.41
N THR A 29 -24.93 -7.18 3.71
CA THR A 29 -25.69 -6.86 4.92
C THR A 29 -24.87 -7.12 6.19
N ARG A 30 -24.17 -8.24 6.24
CA ARG A 30 -23.31 -8.59 7.40
C ARG A 30 -22.07 -7.72 7.49
N LEU A 31 -21.46 -7.33 6.37
CA LEU A 31 -20.32 -6.41 6.33
C LEU A 31 -20.71 -5.04 6.90
N TRP A 32 -21.80 -4.45 6.41
CA TRP A 32 -22.33 -3.18 6.93
C TRP A 32 -22.81 -3.30 8.38
N GLY A 33 -23.34 -4.46 8.78
CA GLY A 33 -23.66 -4.81 10.17
C GLY A 33 -22.43 -5.08 11.06
N ARG A 34 -21.20 -5.01 10.52
CA ARG A 34 -19.92 -5.28 11.20
C ARG A 34 -19.87 -6.65 11.87
N ASP A 35 -20.53 -7.62 11.24
CA ASP A 35 -20.50 -9.00 11.67
C ASP A 35 -19.20 -9.68 11.25
N HIS A 36 -18.21 -9.69 12.15
CA HIS A 36 -16.92 -10.32 11.92
C HIS A 36 -17.01 -11.82 11.60
N THR A 37 -18.09 -12.48 12.02
CA THR A 37 -18.29 -13.91 11.74
C THR A 37 -18.55 -14.21 10.25
N LEU A 38 -18.72 -13.16 9.43
CA LEU A 38 -18.66 -13.28 7.97
C LEU A 38 -17.33 -13.88 7.51
N PHE A 39 -16.24 -13.53 8.18
CA PHE A 39 -14.87 -13.89 7.80
C PHE A 39 -14.29 -15.01 8.68
N GLN A 40 -14.44 -14.91 9.99
CA GLN A 40 -13.94 -15.90 10.94
C GLN A 40 -14.73 -15.85 12.27
N ASP A 41 -14.75 -16.97 12.99
CA ASP A 41 -15.44 -17.07 14.29
C ASP A 41 -14.67 -16.33 15.43
N ASP A 42 -13.32 -16.32 15.36
CA ASP A 42 -12.49 -15.60 16.32
C ASP A 42 -12.58 -14.10 16.08
N PRO A 43 -12.99 -13.27 17.07
CA PRO A 43 -13.05 -11.82 16.91
C PRO A 43 -11.68 -11.14 16.77
N ALA A 44 -10.57 -11.82 17.11
CA ALA A 44 -9.24 -11.24 17.08
C ALA A 44 -8.88 -10.78 15.65
N ASP A 45 -8.30 -9.58 15.55
CA ASP A 45 -7.90 -8.95 14.28
C ASP A 45 -8.97 -8.95 13.16
N CYS A 46 -10.25 -8.98 13.55
CA CYS A 46 -11.39 -8.91 12.66
C CYS A 46 -12.48 -7.97 13.19
N ALA A 47 -13.03 -8.25 14.39
CA ALA A 47 -14.13 -7.45 14.97
C ALA A 47 -13.75 -5.98 15.18
N ASN A 48 -12.51 -5.71 15.51
CA ASN A 48 -11.92 -4.38 15.71
C ASN A 48 -11.21 -3.84 14.45
N ARG A 49 -11.67 -4.22 13.25
CA ARG A 49 -11.08 -3.80 11.97
C ARG A 49 -12.12 -3.32 10.95
N LEU A 50 -13.38 -3.17 11.36
CA LEU A 50 -14.50 -2.83 10.46
C LEU A 50 -14.93 -1.35 10.59
N GLY A 51 -14.20 -0.53 11.36
CA GLY A 51 -14.49 0.89 11.53
C GLY A 51 -14.31 1.74 10.28
N TRP A 52 -13.58 1.24 9.27
CA TRP A 52 -13.35 1.93 8.01
C TRP A 52 -14.63 2.21 7.21
N LEU A 53 -15.69 1.46 7.42
CA LEU A 53 -17.00 1.71 6.82
C LEU A 53 -17.60 3.07 7.21
N ASP A 54 -17.22 3.62 8.37
CA ASP A 54 -17.66 4.95 8.79
C ASP A 54 -16.68 6.06 8.40
N SER A 55 -15.49 5.72 7.90
CA SER A 55 -14.43 6.70 7.62
C SER A 55 -14.89 7.88 6.77
N PRO A 56 -15.70 7.69 5.68
CA PRO A 56 -16.20 8.82 4.91
C PRO A 56 -17.02 9.80 5.77
N THR A 57 -17.93 9.29 6.60
CA THR A 57 -18.78 10.11 7.48
C THR A 57 -17.97 10.78 8.58
N GLU A 58 -17.13 10.03 9.32
CA GLU A 58 -16.30 10.56 10.40
C GLU A 58 -15.33 11.65 9.90
N SER A 59 -14.76 11.46 8.72
CA SER A 59 -13.85 12.42 8.11
C SER A 59 -14.57 13.64 7.56
N SER A 60 -15.77 13.48 7.00
CA SER A 60 -16.62 14.61 6.58
C SER A 60 -17.00 15.48 7.78
N ASP A 61 -17.37 14.88 8.90
CA ASP A 61 -17.69 15.60 10.15
C ASP A 61 -16.46 16.36 10.70
N ALA A 62 -15.25 15.85 10.47
CA ALA A 62 -14.02 16.48 10.93
C ALA A 62 -13.45 17.51 9.95
N TRP A 63 -13.90 17.53 8.70
CA TRP A 63 -13.23 18.20 7.58
C TRP A 63 -13.03 19.71 7.80
N ASP A 64 -14.05 20.44 8.21
CA ASP A 64 -13.94 21.89 8.50
C ASP A 64 -12.82 22.19 9.51
N GLY A 65 -12.65 21.32 10.51
CA GLY A 65 -11.58 21.45 11.51
C GLY A 65 -10.19 21.20 10.91
N LEU A 66 -10.09 20.24 9.97
CA LEU A 66 -8.83 19.93 9.27
C LEU A 66 -8.44 21.07 8.34
N VAL A 67 -9.38 21.65 7.60
CA VAL A 67 -9.15 22.82 6.74
C VAL A 67 -8.69 24.03 7.56
N ALA A 68 -9.34 24.30 8.70
CA ALA A 68 -8.92 25.39 9.58
C ALA A 68 -7.49 25.20 10.11
N PHE A 69 -7.14 23.99 10.54
CA PHE A 69 -5.78 23.64 10.96
C PHE A 69 -4.77 23.80 9.82
N ALA A 70 -5.09 23.28 8.64
CA ALA A 70 -4.22 23.38 7.46
C ALA A 70 -3.94 24.83 7.04
N ALA A 71 -4.96 25.70 7.10
CA ALA A 71 -4.81 27.12 6.81
C ALA A 71 -3.84 27.83 7.78
N GLU A 72 -3.82 27.43 9.06
CA GLU A 72 -2.83 27.94 10.02
C GLU A 72 -1.41 27.50 9.62
N ILE A 73 -1.23 26.21 9.26
CA ILE A 73 0.07 25.67 8.87
C ILE A 73 0.57 26.31 7.58
N ALA A 74 -0.29 26.52 6.59
CA ALA A 74 0.04 27.16 5.32
C ALA A 74 0.58 28.59 5.51
N GLY A 75 0.08 29.35 6.50
CA GLY A 75 0.58 30.67 6.84
C GLY A 75 2.01 30.68 7.43
N GLU A 76 2.49 29.56 7.97
CA GLU A 76 3.72 29.46 8.75
C GLU A 76 4.79 28.58 8.12
N SER A 77 4.45 27.71 7.15
CA SER A 77 5.33 26.67 6.62
C SER A 77 5.31 26.65 5.09
N ASP A 78 6.47 26.36 4.51
CA ASP A 78 6.62 26.14 3.06
C ASP A 78 6.57 24.65 2.71
N ASP A 79 6.93 23.80 3.68
CA ASP A 79 6.99 22.36 3.53
C ASP A 79 6.32 21.63 4.70
N VAL A 80 5.75 20.46 4.41
CA VAL A 80 5.31 19.47 5.40
C VAL A 80 6.08 18.17 5.17
N VAL A 81 6.65 17.59 6.22
CA VAL A 81 7.25 16.26 6.19
C VAL A 81 6.35 15.28 6.92
N LEU A 82 5.77 14.33 6.19
CA LEU A 82 4.96 13.24 6.75
C LEU A 82 5.82 11.99 6.89
N MET A 83 5.98 11.53 8.12
CA MET A 83 6.74 10.35 8.51
C MET A 83 5.77 9.20 8.81
N GLY A 84 5.65 8.24 7.91
CA GLY A 84 4.70 7.14 8.05
C GLY A 84 5.15 5.90 7.30
N MET A 85 4.47 4.77 7.53
CA MET A 85 4.70 3.52 6.81
C MET A 85 3.37 2.89 6.42
N GLY A 86 3.31 2.26 5.23
CA GLY A 86 2.13 1.57 4.74
C GLY A 86 0.89 2.47 4.70
N GLY A 87 -0.22 2.09 5.34
CA GLY A 87 -1.46 2.88 5.37
C GLY A 87 -1.32 4.28 5.97
N SER A 88 -0.20 4.56 6.67
CA SER A 88 0.10 5.89 7.20
C SER A 88 0.88 6.79 6.23
N SER A 89 1.27 6.29 5.05
CA SER A 89 2.07 7.02 4.05
C SER A 89 1.55 6.87 2.62
N LEU A 90 1.03 5.70 2.25
CA LEU A 90 0.77 5.39 0.83
C LEU A 90 -0.37 6.24 0.25
N PHE A 91 -1.50 6.39 0.95
CA PHE A 91 -2.57 7.24 0.43
C PHE A 91 -2.22 8.74 0.46
N PRO A 92 -1.54 9.29 1.49
CA PRO A 92 -0.91 10.61 1.41
C PRO A 92 0.00 10.81 0.19
N GLU A 93 0.82 9.81 -0.16
CA GLU A 93 1.64 9.84 -1.37
C GLU A 93 0.78 9.87 -2.64
N VAL A 94 -0.30 9.08 -2.69
CA VAL A 94 -1.28 9.11 -3.79
C VAL A 94 -1.87 10.51 -3.95
N LEU A 95 -2.35 11.12 -2.88
CA LEU A 95 -2.94 12.45 -2.91
C LEU A 95 -1.95 13.49 -3.42
N THR A 96 -0.72 13.47 -2.90
CA THR A 96 0.34 14.40 -3.32
C THR A 96 0.67 14.27 -4.81
N ARG A 97 0.77 13.04 -5.32
CA ARG A 97 1.10 12.81 -6.73
C ARG A 97 -0.07 13.08 -7.67
N THR A 98 -1.30 12.89 -7.20
CA THR A 98 -2.51 13.09 -8.01
C THR A 98 -2.90 14.55 -8.09
N PHE A 99 -2.88 15.27 -6.97
CA PHE A 99 -3.41 16.63 -6.88
C PHE A 99 -2.29 17.69 -6.79
N GLY A 100 -1.13 17.34 -6.22
CA GLY A 100 -0.12 18.30 -5.83
C GLY A 100 -0.59 19.16 -4.65
N SER A 101 0.21 20.15 -4.27
CA SER A 101 -0.20 21.15 -3.29
C SER A 101 -0.80 22.36 -4.00
N ALA A 102 -1.90 22.90 -3.46
CA ALA A 102 -2.52 24.11 -4.00
C ALA A 102 -1.63 25.34 -3.78
N GLU A 103 -1.87 26.40 -4.57
CA GLU A 103 -1.12 27.66 -4.44
C GLU A 103 -1.29 28.27 -3.05
N GLY A 104 -0.19 28.49 -2.35
CA GLY A 104 -0.18 29.02 -0.98
C GLY A 104 -0.18 27.98 0.12
N PHE A 105 -0.24 26.69 -0.22
CA PHE A 105 -0.10 25.59 0.73
C PHE A 105 1.28 24.92 0.63
N PRO A 106 1.76 24.30 1.72
CA PRO A 106 3.10 23.72 1.77
C PRO A 106 3.24 22.49 0.86
N ASN A 107 4.47 22.24 0.36
CA ASN A 107 4.77 21.00 -0.34
C ASN A 107 4.78 19.83 0.66
N LEU A 108 4.11 18.73 0.33
CA LEU A 108 4.13 17.54 1.17
C LEU A 108 5.23 16.58 0.71
N HIS A 109 6.15 16.28 1.62
CA HIS A 109 7.20 15.28 1.48
C HIS A 109 6.83 14.06 2.31
N VAL A 110 6.53 12.94 1.67
CA VAL A 110 6.27 11.67 2.36
C VAL A 110 7.59 10.92 2.53
N ILE A 111 7.92 10.52 3.76
CA ILE A 111 9.10 9.73 4.07
C ILE A 111 8.72 8.40 4.71
N ASP A 112 8.96 7.32 3.96
CA ASP A 112 8.72 5.94 4.35
C ASP A 112 9.87 5.00 3.93
N SER A 113 11.07 5.56 3.84
CA SER A 113 12.30 4.86 3.51
C SER A 113 13.33 5.01 4.64
N THR A 114 14.05 3.93 4.95
CA THR A 114 15.23 3.95 5.81
C THR A 114 16.54 4.05 5.02
N ASP A 115 16.45 4.24 3.71
CA ASP A 115 17.63 4.53 2.89
C ASP A 115 18.21 5.90 3.27
N PRO A 116 19.52 5.98 3.64
CA PRO A 116 20.13 7.24 4.06
C PRO A 116 20.06 8.36 3.01
N ASP A 117 20.13 8.00 1.71
CA ASP A 117 20.08 9.00 0.64
C ASP A 117 18.65 9.52 0.45
N ALA A 118 17.63 8.67 0.59
CA ALA A 118 16.23 9.09 0.59
C ALA A 118 15.92 10.05 1.77
N VAL A 119 16.40 9.72 2.97
CA VAL A 119 16.26 10.57 4.15
C VAL A 119 16.98 11.91 3.94
N ARG A 120 18.23 11.88 3.46
CA ARG A 120 19.05 13.06 3.17
C ARG A 120 18.38 13.99 2.16
N ARG A 121 17.79 13.45 1.10
CA ARG A 121 17.09 14.24 0.08
C ARG A 121 15.96 15.08 0.69
N VAL A 122 15.19 14.53 1.63
CA VAL A 122 14.13 15.29 2.34
C VAL A 122 14.75 16.32 3.28
N LEU A 123 15.84 15.96 3.99
CA LEU A 123 16.55 16.90 4.87
C LEU A 123 17.12 18.10 4.12
N GLU A 124 17.61 17.92 2.89
CA GLU A 124 18.20 18.96 2.05
C GLU A 124 17.13 19.80 1.33
N ALA A 125 15.97 19.21 1.03
CA ALA A 125 14.86 19.89 0.39
C ALA A 125 14.10 20.84 1.32
N THR A 126 14.27 20.70 2.67
CA THR A 126 13.42 21.38 3.66
C THR A 126 14.22 22.29 4.58
N ASP A 127 13.68 23.50 4.87
CA ASP A 127 14.19 24.42 5.90
C ASP A 127 13.51 24.11 7.25
N PRO A 128 14.24 23.69 8.29
CA PRO A 128 13.65 23.40 9.60
C PRO A 128 12.86 24.56 10.22
N ALA A 129 13.18 25.80 9.86
CA ALA A 129 12.47 26.97 10.34
C ALA A 129 11.12 27.21 9.64
N ARG A 130 10.89 26.56 8.49
CA ARG A 130 9.71 26.71 7.63
C ARG A 130 9.03 25.38 7.32
N THR A 131 9.38 24.30 8.04
CA THR A 131 8.82 22.96 7.85
C THR A 131 7.92 22.58 9.01
N PHE A 132 6.74 22.05 8.69
CA PHE A 132 5.86 21.37 9.64
C PHE A 132 6.04 19.87 9.53
N HIS A 133 6.00 19.15 10.65
CA HIS A 133 6.30 17.72 10.73
C HIS A 133 5.09 16.94 11.23
N VAL A 134 4.69 15.90 10.51
CA VAL A 134 3.59 15.01 10.89
C VAL A 134 4.12 13.58 11.05
N ALA A 135 4.15 13.06 12.28
CA ALA A 135 4.43 11.65 12.50
C ALA A 135 3.11 10.85 12.48
N SER A 136 3.03 9.89 11.58
CA SER A 136 1.82 9.13 11.27
C SER A 136 2.04 7.65 11.56
N SER A 137 1.40 7.13 12.63
CA SER A 137 1.52 5.72 13.02
C SER A 137 0.38 5.29 13.94
N LYS A 138 -0.37 4.27 13.54
CA LYS A 138 -1.50 3.70 14.32
C LYS A 138 -1.06 3.31 15.74
N SER A 139 -0.12 2.39 15.87
CA SER A 139 0.36 1.89 17.17
C SER A 139 1.33 2.84 17.88
N GLY A 140 1.97 3.73 17.12
CA GLY A 140 3.04 4.59 17.61
C GLY A 140 4.34 3.89 17.95
N THR A 141 4.50 2.61 17.58
CA THR A 141 5.68 1.79 17.86
C THR A 141 6.49 1.45 16.62
N THR A 142 6.07 1.91 15.44
CA THR A 142 6.78 1.70 14.17
C THR A 142 8.16 2.33 14.24
N LEU A 143 9.21 1.50 14.16
CA LEU A 143 10.57 1.94 14.40
C LEU A 143 11.05 2.96 13.36
N GLU A 144 10.67 2.78 12.11
CA GLU A 144 10.95 3.70 11.01
C GLU A 144 10.40 5.09 11.30
N THR A 145 9.09 5.19 11.59
CA THR A 145 8.42 6.46 11.91
C THR A 145 9.06 7.12 13.15
N ARG A 146 9.43 6.33 14.15
CA ARG A 146 10.10 6.85 15.36
C ARG A 146 11.50 7.36 15.06
N SER A 147 12.26 6.66 14.22
CA SER A 147 13.61 7.06 13.80
C SER A 147 13.59 8.38 13.01
N HIS A 148 12.63 8.52 12.09
CA HIS A 148 12.44 9.78 11.37
C HIS A 148 12.02 10.91 12.32
N LEU A 149 11.04 10.66 13.21
CA LEU A 149 10.58 11.66 14.15
C LEU A 149 11.71 12.16 15.06
N ASP A 150 12.54 11.27 15.59
CA ASP A 150 13.64 11.67 16.46
C ASP A 150 14.71 12.46 15.68
N LEU A 151 14.97 12.12 14.41
CA LEU A 151 15.88 12.88 13.54
C LEU A 151 15.38 14.31 13.27
N PHE A 152 14.11 14.45 12.85
CA PHE A 152 13.54 15.78 12.57
C PHE A 152 13.33 16.60 13.86
N TRP A 153 13.03 15.93 14.98
CA TRP A 153 12.95 16.58 16.29
C TRP A 153 14.30 17.17 16.73
N GLU A 154 15.41 16.45 16.53
CA GLU A 154 16.75 16.96 16.84
C GLU A 154 17.10 18.20 16.02
N ARG A 155 16.62 18.27 14.77
CA ARG A 155 16.87 19.44 13.89
C ARG A 155 16.03 20.66 14.23
N SER A 156 14.76 20.48 14.55
CA SER A 156 13.81 21.59 14.79
C SER A 156 13.75 21.96 16.27
N GLY A 157 13.50 21.00 17.15
CA GLY A 157 13.31 21.20 18.59
C GLY A 157 12.11 22.06 18.97
N ASP A 158 11.27 22.47 18.02
CA ASP A 158 10.13 23.34 18.21
C ASP A 158 8.82 22.54 18.22
N PRO A 159 8.16 22.36 19.38
CA PRO A 159 6.95 21.56 19.46
C PRO A 159 5.77 22.11 18.66
N ASP A 160 5.72 23.40 18.41
CA ASP A 160 4.67 24.04 17.62
C ASP A 160 4.73 23.65 16.13
N ARG A 161 5.84 23.04 15.69
CA ARG A 161 6.06 22.56 14.32
C ARG A 161 5.82 21.07 14.16
N PHE A 162 5.20 20.40 15.15
CA PHE A 162 4.94 18.98 15.11
C PHE A 162 3.47 18.64 15.42
N ALA A 163 2.94 17.69 14.67
CA ALA A 163 1.70 16.99 14.96
C ALA A 163 1.87 15.49 14.80
N VAL A 164 0.91 14.72 15.31
CA VAL A 164 0.86 13.28 15.11
C VAL A 164 -0.53 12.83 14.69
N ILE A 165 -0.58 11.76 13.87
CA ILE A 165 -1.81 11.03 13.56
C ILE A 165 -1.63 9.63 14.13
N THR A 166 -2.51 9.23 15.05
CA THR A 166 -2.32 7.98 15.79
C THR A 166 -3.61 7.50 16.45
N ASP A 167 -3.63 6.28 16.97
CA ASP A 167 -4.76 5.80 17.75
C ASP A 167 -4.77 6.39 19.18
N PRO A 168 -5.95 6.49 19.80
CA PRO A 168 -6.07 6.88 21.19
C PRO A 168 -5.24 6.00 22.13
N GLY A 169 -4.50 6.62 23.05
CA GLY A 169 -3.66 5.91 24.04
C GLY A 169 -2.39 5.28 23.46
N SER A 170 -2.02 5.58 22.23
CA SER A 170 -0.78 5.10 21.61
C SER A 170 0.48 5.71 22.23
N ALA A 171 1.61 5.00 22.13
CA ALA A 171 2.90 5.51 22.57
C ALA A 171 3.33 6.80 21.85
N LEU A 172 2.90 7.00 20.60
CA LEU A 172 3.17 8.21 19.82
C LEU A 172 2.34 9.39 20.35
N GLY A 173 1.05 9.18 20.67
CA GLY A 173 0.19 10.19 21.26
C GLY A 173 0.68 10.64 22.64
N GLU A 174 1.14 9.69 23.48
CA GLU A 174 1.75 10.01 24.78
C GLU A 174 3.03 10.84 24.63
N LEU A 175 3.91 10.45 23.69
CA LEU A 175 5.12 11.21 23.38
C LEU A 175 4.81 12.63 22.94
N ALA A 176 3.85 12.80 22.00
CA ALA A 176 3.47 14.08 21.45
C ALA A 176 2.96 15.02 22.56
N ARG A 177 2.11 14.52 23.44
CA ARG A 177 1.62 15.28 24.62
C ARG A 177 2.75 15.64 25.58
N ALA A 178 3.68 14.70 25.85
CA ALA A 178 4.82 14.92 26.73
C ALA A 178 5.81 15.96 26.16
N ARG A 179 6.01 16.01 24.85
CA ARG A 179 6.83 16.99 24.15
C ARG A 179 6.10 18.31 23.87
N GLY A 180 4.77 18.36 24.08
CA GLY A 180 3.94 19.54 23.84
C GLY A 180 3.68 19.83 22.38
N PHE A 181 3.57 18.81 21.53
CA PHE A 181 3.29 18.99 20.10
C PHE A 181 2.00 19.75 19.85
N ARG A 182 1.94 20.51 18.76
CA ARG A 182 0.84 21.40 18.42
C ARG A 182 -0.50 20.68 18.32
N HIS A 183 -0.52 19.46 17.76
CA HIS A 183 -1.75 18.69 17.66
C HIS A 183 -1.52 17.18 17.74
N VAL A 184 -2.54 16.47 18.26
CA VAL A 184 -2.63 15.00 18.24
C VAL A 184 -3.96 14.63 17.60
N PHE A 185 -3.92 14.16 16.37
CA PHE A 185 -5.07 13.64 15.65
C PHE A 185 -5.30 12.19 16.08
N GLU A 186 -6.35 11.94 16.83
CA GLU A 186 -6.72 10.59 17.29
C GLU A 186 -7.69 9.96 16.30
N ASN A 187 -7.21 8.94 15.59
CA ASN A 187 -8.00 8.19 14.60
C ASN A 187 -8.89 7.14 15.28
N ASN A 188 -9.92 6.69 14.57
CA ASN A 188 -10.74 5.56 14.99
C ASN A 188 -9.86 4.29 15.13
N PRO A 189 -9.74 3.68 16.33
CA PRO A 189 -8.86 2.54 16.56
C PRO A 189 -9.32 1.24 15.88
N ASP A 190 -10.58 1.18 15.43
CA ASP A 190 -11.15 0.01 14.76
C ASP A 190 -10.90 -0.02 13.25
N ILE A 191 -9.93 0.78 12.77
CA ILE A 191 -9.52 0.82 11.36
C ILE A 191 -8.15 0.17 11.21
N GLY A 192 -8.04 -0.82 10.32
CA GLY A 192 -6.76 -1.41 9.90
C GLY A 192 -5.96 -0.46 9.02
N GLY A 193 -4.60 -0.52 9.05
CA GLY A 193 -3.76 0.43 8.30
C GLY A 193 -4.09 0.53 6.81
N ARG A 194 -4.23 -0.59 6.10
CA ARG A 194 -4.55 -0.62 4.66
C ARG A 194 -5.95 -0.13 4.30
N TYR A 195 -6.87 -0.06 5.29
CA TYR A 195 -8.24 0.46 5.17
C TYR A 195 -8.36 1.89 5.73
N ALA A 196 -7.25 2.61 5.95
CA ALA A 196 -7.25 3.91 6.61
C ALA A 196 -7.23 5.10 5.63
N ALA A 197 -7.38 4.87 4.33
CA ALA A 197 -7.23 5.89 3.29
C ALA A 197 -8.19 7.08 3.47
N LEU A 198 -9.45 6.83 3.79
CA LEU A 198 -10.47 7.87 4.02
C LEU A 198 -10.60 8.29 5.49
N SER A 199 -9.73 7.82 6.37
CA SER A 199 -9.67 8.25 7.78
C SER A 199 -8.73 9.45 7.96
N LEU A 200 -8.49 9.88 9.20
CA LEU A 200 -7.55 10.97 9.48
C LEU A 200 -6.14 10.70 8.94
N PHE A 201 -5.75 9.43 8.72
CA PHE A 201 -4.45 9.10 8.12
C PHE A 201 -4.31 9.60 6.66
N GLY A 202 -5.41 9.65 5.90
CA GLY A 202 -5.41 10.23 4.57
C GLY A 202 -5.91 11.68 4.55
N MET A 203 -6.93 12.02 5.38
CA MET A 203 -7.61 13.30 5.26
C MET A 203 -6.86 14.47 5.92
N VAL A 204 -6.04 14.24 6.96
CA VAL A 204 -5.14 15.28 7.49
C VAL A 204 -4.10 15.71 6.45
N PRO A 205 -3.37 14.78 5.78
CA PRO A 205 -2.50 15.14 4.66
C PRO A 205 -3.22 15.80 3.49
N ALA A 206 -4.46 15.36 3.16
CA ALA A 206 -5.28 15.99 2.12
C ALA A 206 -5.53 17.47 2.41
N ALA A 207 -5.92 17.79 3.64
CA ALA A 207 -6.13 19.18 4.06
C ALA A 207 -4.83 20.00 4.01
N LEU A 208 -3.70 19.42 4.44
CA LEU A 208 -2.40 20.11 4.47
C LEU A 208 -1.88 20.53 3.09
N ILE A 209 -2.31 19.87 2.01
CA ILE A 209 -2.01 20.24 0.62
C ILE A 209 -3.15 20.98 -0.07
N ASP A 210 -4.25 21.23 0.65
CA ASP A 210 -5.50 21.80 0.11
C ASP A 210 -6.04 20.98 -1.08
N ALA A 211 -5.95 19.67 -1.00
CA ALA A 211 -6.74 18.81 -1.89
C ALA A 211 -8.22 18.99 -1.54
N ASP A 212 -9.09 19.00 -2.56
CA ASP A 212 -10.54 19.16 -2.37
C ASP A 212 -11.12 17.91 -1.67
N GLY A 213 -10.94 17.85 -0.34
CA GLY A 213 -11.38 16.73 0.47
C GLY A 213 -12.91 16.64 0.59
N ASP A 214 -13.63 17.76 0.47
CA ASP A 214 -15.10 17.73 0.39
C ASP A 214 -15.54 16.90 -0.82
N ALA A 215 -14.99 17.17 -2.01
CA ALA A 215 -15.31 16.42 -3.21
C ALA A 215 -14.87 14.94 -3.12
N ILE A 216 -13.72 14.65 -2.52
CA ILE A 216 -13.24 13.27 -2.31
C ILE A 216 -14.19 12.52 -1.35
N LEU A 217 -14.60 13.16 -0.25
CA LEU A 217 -15.47 12.55 0.75
C LEU A 217 -16.92 12.43 0.26
N GLU A 218 -17.42 13.42 -0.48
CA GLU A 218 -18.75 13.35 -1.14
C GLU A 218 -18.80 12.15 -2.11
N ALA A 219 -17.77 11.98 -2.94
CA ALA A 219 -17.70 10.84 -3.84
C ALA A 219 -17.66 9.49 -3.08
N ALA A 220 -16.98 9.44 -1.93
CA ALA A 220 -16.94 8.25 -1.07
C ALA A 220 -18.30 7.97 -0.41
N LEU A 221 -19.02 9.00 0.07
CA LEU A 221 -20.35 8.88 0.65
C LEU A 221 -21.37 8.42 -0.38
N ASP A 222 -21.35 8.99 -1.60
CA ASP A 222 -22.20 8.54 -2.72
C ASP A 222 -21.93 7.05 -3.05
N MET A 223 -20.69 6.62 -2.95
CA MET A 223 -20.32 5.22 -3.15
C MET A 223 -20.80 4.35 -1.98
N ALA A 224 -20.73 4.82 -0.73
CA ALA A 224 -21.26 4.11 0.42
C ALA A 224 -22.76 3.82 0.24
N ASP A 225 -23.54 4.84 -0.14
CA ASP A 225 -24.98 4.70 -0.43
C ASP A 225 -25.26 3.67 -1.53
N ALA A 226 -24.38 3.59 -2.56
CA ALA A 226 -24.52 2.64 -3.66
C ALA A 226 -24.10 1.20 -3.29
N LEU A 227 -23.26 1.05 -2.25
CA LEU A 227 -22.74 -0.24 -1.79
C LEU A 227 -23.54 -0.80 -0.60
N GLU A 228 -24.34 0.02 0.08
CA GLU A 228 -25.21 -0.45 1.16
C GLU A 228 -26.25 -1.47 0.67
N PRO A 229 -26.71 -2.39 1.54
CA PRO A 229 -27.70 -3.38 1.15
C PRO A 229 -29.04 -2.72 0.77
N LEU A 230 -29.60 -3.09 -0.38
CA LEU A 230 -30.88 -2.59 -0.86
C LEU A 230 -32.03 -3.48 -0.37
N GLY A 231 -32.67 -3.15 0.75
CA GLY A 231 -33.86 -3.83 1.25
C GLY A 231 -33.61 -5.14 1.98
N ASP A 232 -34.44 -6.17 1.74
CA ASP A 232 -34.47 -7.41 2.52
C ASP A 232 -33.44 -8.49 2.08
N GLY A 233 -32.30 -8.11 1.52
CA GLY A 233 -31.24 -9.05 1.15
C GLY A 233 -30.24 -8.46 0.17
N ASP A 234 -29.12 -9.17 -0.03
CA ASP A 234 -28.08 -8.75 -0.95
C ASP A 234 -28.48 -8.99 -2.41
N ASP A 235 -28.25 -7.99 -3.25
CA ASP A 235 -28.47 -8.08 -4.70
C ASP A 235 -27.16 -8.45 -5.40
N ALA A 236 -27.08 -9.69 -5.86
CA ALA A 236 -25.91 -10.23 -6.56
C ALA A 236 -25.61 -9.48 -7.89
N ASP A 237 -26.62 -8.91 -8.52
CA ASP A 237 -26.49 -8.25 -9.82
C ASP A 237 -26.38 -6.71 -9.70
N GLY A 238 -26.98 -6.12 -8.68
CA GLY A 238 -27.08 -4.67 -8.51
C GLY A 238 -25.97 -4.04 -7.69
N ASN A 239 -25.28 -4.80 -6.83
CA ASN A 239 -24.20 -4.27 -6.00
C ASN A 239 -22.83 -4.42 -6.67
N ILE A 240 -22.25 -3.28 -7.12
CA ILE A 240 -20.96 -3.26 -7.83
C ILE A 240 -19.80 -3.82 -6.98
N GLY A 241 -19.78 -3.55 -5.66
CA GLY A 241 -18.74 -4.05 -4.75
C GLY A 241 -18.82 -5.56 -4.55
N LEU A 242 -20.04 -6.12 -4.44
CA LEU A 242 -20.25 -7.55 -4.35
C LEU A 242 -19.76 -8.24 -5.63
N ARG A 243 -20.17 -7.72 -6.81
CA ARG A 243 -19.79 -8.32 -8.10
C ARG A 243 -18.29 -8.22 -8.34
N LEU A 244 -17.65 -7.12 -7.96
CA LEU A 244 -16.20 -6.94 -8.09
C LEU A 244 -15.44 -7.90 -7.16
N GLY A 245 -15.86 -8.02 -5.89
CA GLY A 245 -15.29 -8.96 -4.94
C GLY A 245 -15.45 -10.42 -5.36
N ALA A 246 -16.63 -10.76 -5.91
CA ALA A 246 -16.87 -12.07 -6.51
C ALA A 246 -15.92 -12.35 -7.68
N ALA A 247 -15.71 -11.35 -8.55
CA ALA A 247 -14.79 -11.48 -9.68
C ALA A 247 -13.35 -11.70 -9.25
N PHE A 248 -12.86 -10.95 -8.27
CA PHE A 248 -11.51 -11.11 -7.72
C PHE A 248 -11.30 -12.49 -7.10
N GLY A 249 -12.22 -12.90 -6.21
CA GLY A 249 -12.13 -14.19 -5.53
C GLY A 249 -12.28 -15.37 -6.48
N ALA A 250 -13.24 -15.31 -7.42
CA ALA A 250 -13.46 -16.36 -8.40
C ALA A 250 -12.29 -16.51 -9.37
N ALA A 251 -11.69 -15.40 -9.83
CA ALA A 251 -10.52 -15.42 -10.69
C ALA A 251 -9.34 -16.12 -10.00
N ALA A 252 -9.06 -15.75 -8.74
CA ALA A 252 -7.99 -16.37 -7.97
C ALA A 252 -8.23 -17.87 -7.75
N ARG A 253 -9.46 -18.29 -7.38
CA ARG A 253 -9.85 -19.72 -7.28
C ARG A 253 -9.69 -20.47 -8.61
N ALA A 254 -9.84 -19.80 -9.74
CA ALA A 254 -9.67 -20.36 -11.08
C ALA A 254 -8.20 -20.37 -11.56
N GLY A 255 -7.24 -19.96 -10.73
CA GLY A 255 -5.82 -19.87 -11.08
C GLY A 255 -5.45 -18.60 -11.86
N ARG A 256 -6.34 -17.59 -11.91
CA ARG A 256 -6.08 -16.24 -12.42
C ARG A 256 -5.89 -15.28 -11.24
N ASP A 257 -4.82 -15.51 -10.51
CA ASP A 257 -4.48 -14.83 -9.27
C ASP A 257 -3.63 -13.54 -9.46
N GLN A 258 -3.22 -13.25 -10.70
CA GLN A 258 -2.48 -12.04 -11.07
C GLN A 258 -3.47 -10.93 -11.45
N LEU A 259 -3.81 -10.08 -10.48
CA LEU A 259 -4.69 -8.93 -10.68
C LEU A 259 -3.87 -7.76 -11.25
N THR A 260 -3.92 -7.58 -12.56
CA THR A 260 -3.20 -6.50 -13.23
C THR A 260 -4.09 -5.27 -13.33
N ILE A 261 -3.64 -4.18 -12.73
CA ILE A 261 -4.38 -2.92 -12.65
C ILE A 261 -3.71 -1.89 -13.54
N VAL A 262 -4.46 -1.40 -14.53
CA VAL A 262 -4.01 -0.36 -15.46
C VAL A 262 -4.80 0.90 -15.19
N LEU A 263 -4.10 1.96 -14.82
CA LEU A 263 -4.66 3.21 -14.36
C LEU A 263 -4.54 4.29 -15.44
N THR A 264 -5.48 5.22 -15.46
CA THR A 264 -5.26 6.46 -16.21
C THR A 264 -4.01 7.17 -15.69
N PRO A 265 -3.18 7.82 -16.53
CA PRO A 265 -1.92 8.44 -16.11
C PRO A 265 -2.08 9.41 -14.94
N ALA A 266 -3.17 10.16 -14.88
CA ALA A 266 -3.43 11.11 -13.80
C ALA A 266 -3.65 10.45 -12.42
N LEU A 267 -3.98 9.15 -12.39
CA LEU A 267 -4.23 8.37 -11.16
C LEU A 267 -3.22 7.22 -10.99
N GLU A 268 -2.10 7.24 -11.71
CA GLU A 268 -1.11 6.14 -11.70
C GLU A 268 -0.62 5.82 -10.28
N SER A 269 -0.41 6.84 -9.45
CA SER A 269 0.03 6.68 -8.06
C SER A 269 -0.94 5.90 -7.16
N PHE A 270 -2.23 5.83 -7.53
CA PHE A 270 -3.24 5.07 -6.78
C PHE A 270 -2.89 3.57 -6.70
N GLY A 271 -2.12 3.09 -7.67
CA GLY A 271 -1.56 1.74 -7.67
C GLY A 271 -0.78 1.40 -6.39
N LEU A 272 -0.07 2.36 -5.78
CA LEU A 272 0.69 2.15 -4.54
C LEU A 272 -0.20 1.69 -3.37
N TRP A 273 -1.37 2.31 -3.23
CA TRP A 273 -2.34 1.95 -2.21
C TRP A 273 -3.09 0.65 -2.55
N LEU A 274 -3.47 0.47 -3.83
CA LEU A 274 -4.11 -0.75 -4.30
C LEU A 274 -3.25 -1.99 -4.09
N GLU A 275 -1.94 -1.89 -4.34
CA GLU A 275 -0.99 -2.97 -4.05
C GLU A 275 -1.04 -3.36 -2.57
N GLN A 276 -1.03 -2.40 -1.65
CA GLN A 276 -1.13 -2.70 -0.23
C GLN A 276 -2.47 -3.34 0.10
N LEU A 277 -3.57 -2.72 -0.31
CA LEU A 277 -4.91 -3.21 0.02
C LEU A 277 -5.10 -4.67 -0.40
N VAL A 278 -4.78 -4.99 -1.66
CA VAL A 278 -4.98 -6.34 -2.21
C VAL A 278 -4.00 -7.34 -1.62
N ALA A 279 -2.70 -7.03 -1.63
CA ALA A 279 -1.65 -7.95 -1.20
C ALA A 279 -1.74 -8.30 0.28
N GLU A 280 -1.88 -7.30 1.13
CA GLU A 280 -1.91 -7.50 2.58
C GLU A 280 -3.23 -8.13 3.07
N SER A 281 -4.35 -7.91 2.34
CA SER A 281 -5.63 -8.52 2.67
C SER A 281 -5.74 -9.97 2.22
N THR A 282 -5.12 -10.35 1.10
CA THR A 282 -5.39 -11.65 0.47
C THR A 282 -4.23 -12.64 0.52
N GLY A 283 -2.98 -12.17 0.63
CA GLY A 283 -1.78 -13.03 0.55
C GLY A 283 -1.53 -13.84 1.81
N LYS A 284 -2.25 -14.96 1.99
CA LYS A 284 -2.23 -15.76 3.22
C LYS A 284 -2.42 -17.24 2.94
N HIS A 285 -1.85 -18.09 3.80
CA HIS A 285 -2.03 -19.55 3.74
C HIS A 285 -1.57 -20.22 2.44
N GLY A 286 -0.64 -19.60 1.71
CA GLY A 286 -0.15 -20.10 0.41
C GLY A 286 -1.00 -19.69 -0.79
N ASP A 287 -2.05 -18.91 -0.56
CA ASP A 287 -2.96 -18.37 -1.57
C ASP A 287 -2.92 -16.83 -1.57
N GLY A 288 -3.64 -16.21 -2.48
CA GLY A 288 -3.81 -14.76 -2.52
C GLY A 288 -3.97 -14.22 -3.93
N ILE A 289 -4.29 -12.94 -3.98
CA ILE A 289 -4.38 -12.17 -5.22
C ILE A 289 -3.09 -11.32 -5.30
N ILE A 290 -2.37 -11.44 -6.39
CA ILE A 290 -1.12 -10.74 -6.64
C ILE A 290 -1.44 -9.44 -7.41
N PRO A 291 -1.44 -8.27 -6.77
CA PRO A 291 -1.64 -7.01 -7.48
C PRO A 291 -0.40 -6.68 -8.32
N ILE A 292 -0.62 -6.25 -9.55
CA ILE A 292 0.44 -5.87 -10.49
C ILE A 292 0.06 -4.52 -11.09
N VAL A 293 0.91 -3.53 -10.88
CA VAL A 293 0.75 -2.18 -11.45
C VAL A 293 2.00 -1.78 -12.23
N GLY A 294 1.89 -0.79 -13.12
CA GLY A 294 3.02 -0.20 -13.83
C GLY A 294 3.67 -1.10 -14.89
N GLU A 295 3.06 -2.23 -15.28
CA GLU A 295 3.57 -3.00 -16.41
C GLU A 295 3.16 -2.36 -17.75
N PRO A 296 4.07 -2.33 -18.76
CA PRO A 296 3.69 -1.91 -20.09
C PRO A 296 2.59 -2.79 -20.70
N ILE A 297 1.60 -2.20 -21.35
CA ILE A 297 0.45 -2.91 -21.93
C ILE A 297 0.88 -4.05 -22.85
N ALA A 298 1.95 -3.87 -23.62
CA ALA A 298 2.48 -4.90 -24.50
C ALA A 298 2.94 -6.15 -23.73
N ASP A 299 3.53 -5.98 -22.54
CA ASP A 299 3.98 -7.07 -21.67
C ASP A 299 2.80 -7.75 -20.99
N VAL A 300 1.80 -6.97 -20.54
CA VAL A 300 0.51 -7.48 -20.02
C VAL A 300 -0.17 -8.37 -21.07
N CYS A 301 -0.29 -7.91 -22.32
CA CYS A 301 -0.93 -8.66 -23.40
C CYS A 301 -0.13 -9.91 -23.82
N ALA A 302 1.18 -9.95 -23.59
CA ALA A 302 2.03 -11.10 -23.91
C ALA A 302 1.89 -12.27 -22.92
N THR A 303 1.37 -12.05 -21.70
CA THR A 303 1.25 -13.05 -20.64
C THR A 303 -0.16 -13.11 -20.03
N PRO A 304 -1.22 -13.43 -20.80
CA PRO A 304 -2.62 -13.29 -20.37
C PRO A 304 -3.13 -14.41 -19.46
N ASP A 305 -2.43 -15.55 -19.38
CA ASP A 305 -3.01 -16.82 -18.90
C ASP A 305 -3.43 -16.83 -17.42
N ARG A 306 -2.71 -16.11 -16.55
CA ARG A 306 -3.01 -16.03 -15.11
C ARG A 306 -3.61 -14.69 -14.69
N ARG A 307 -3.89 -13.80 -15.64
CA ARG A 307 -4.33 -12.45 -15.34
C ARG A 307 -5.84 -12.33 -15.24
N LEU A 308 -6.28 -11.50 -14.31
CA LEU A 308 -7.51 -10.73 -14.36
C LEU A 308 -7.09 -9.25 -14.53
N LEU A 309 -7.59 -8.60 -15.58
CA LEU A 309 -7.27 -7.21 -15.85
C LEU A 309 -8.35 -6.30 -15.26
N VAL A 310 -7.93 -5.19 -14.64
CA VAL A 310 -8.83 -4.10 -14.23
C VAL A 310 -8.27 -2.79 -14.75
N THR A 311 -9.10 -1.99 -15.41
CA THR A 311 -8.74 -0.62 -15.79
C THR A 311 -9.53 0.39 -14.98
N ILE A 312 -8.93 1.52 -14.62
CA ILE A 312 -9.60 2.64 -13.95
C ILE A 312 -9.43 3.90 -14.79
N GLY A 313 -10.56 4.45 -15.22
CA GLY A 313 -10.61 5.62 -16.10
C GLY A 313 -10.21 5.31 -17.56
N ASP A 314 -9.91 6.36 -18.30
CA ASP A 314 -9.51 6.25 -19.71
C ASP A 314 -8.06 5.78 -19.80
N VAL A 315 -7.87 4.58 -20.34
CA VAL A 315 -6.56 3.93 -20.48
C VAL A 315 -6.18 3.86 -21.94
N GLU A 316 -5.00 4.39 -22.27
CA GLU A 316 -4.38 4.17 -23.58
C GLU A 316 -4.11 2.67 -23.78
N GLY A 317 -4.40 2.12 -24.98
CA GLY A 317 -4.23 0.68 -25.25
C GLY A 317 -5.36 -0.23 -24.78
N ILE A 318 -6.54 0.32 -24.39
CA ILE A 318 -7.71 -0.49 -23.97
C ILE A 318 -8.16 -1.49 -25.04
N ALA A 319 -7.98 -1.17 -26.31
CA ALA A 319 -8.33 -2.08 -27.41
C ALA A 319 -7.41 -3.32 -27.45
N GLU A 320 -6.13 -3.15 -27.17
CA GLU A 320 -5.13 -4.21 -27.05
C GLU A 320 -5.44 -5.08 -25.83
N LEU A 321 -5.77 -4.48 -24.69
CA LEU A 321 -6.17 -5.22 -23.49
C LEU A 321 -7.42 -6.08 -23.72
N ARG A 322 -8.46 -5.54 -24.37
CA ARG A 322 -9.65 -6.31 -24.76
C ARG A 322 -9.34 -7.44 -25.76
N ALA A 323 -8.33 -7.26 -26.60
CA ALA A 323 -7.92 -8.27 -27.57
C ALA A 323 -6.94 -9.31 -27.00
N SER A 324 -6.38 -9.12 -25.80
CA SER A 324 -5.36 -10.00 -25.19
C SER A 324 -5.87 -11.41 -24.87
N GLY A 325 -7.18 -11.58 -24.71
CA GLY A 325 -7.81 -12.82 -24.28
C GLY A 325 -7.85 -13.02 -22.76
N ALA A 326 -7.25 -12.13 -21.97
CA ALA A 326 -7.44 -12.12 -20.54
C ALA A 326 -8.81 -11.53 -20.16
N PRO A 327 -9.48 -12.03 -19.11
CA PRO A 327 -10.66 -11.39 -18.56
C PRO A 327 -10.36 -9.95 -18.14
N LEU A 328 -11.29 -9.02 -18.41
CA LEU A 328 -11.12 -7.59 -18.18
C LEU A 328 -12.34 -6.99 -17.50
N ILE A 329 -12.11 -6.12 -16.53
CA ILE A 329 -13.11 -5.27 -15.90
C ILE A 329 -12.68 -3.82 -16.11
N GLU A 330 -13.60 -3.00 -16.62
CA GLU A 330 -13.37 -1.57 -16.84
C GLU A 330 -14.17 -0.76 -15.83
N LEU A 331 -13.50 -0.01 -14.97
CA LEU A 331 -14.10 0.90 -14.00
C LEU A 331 -14.02 2.33 -14.53
N SER A 332 -15.13 3.07 -14.49
CA SER A 332 -15.11 4.48 -14.88
C SER A 332 -14.43 5.35 -13.83
N LEU A 333 -13.88 6.46 -14.29
CA LEU A 333 -13.40 7.59 -13.49
C LEU A 333 -13.80 8.84 -14.28
N GLU A 334 -14.73 9.64 -13.75
CA GLU A 334 -15.19 10.85 -14.42
C GLU A 334 -14.32 12.06 -14.05
N GLU A 335 -13.98 12.17 -12.76
CA GLU A 335 -13.12 13.20 -12.19
C GLU A 335 -12.09 12.59 -11.24
N LEU A 336 -10.98 13.30 -10.96
CA LEU A 336 -9.94 12.78 -10.06
C LEU A 336 -10.42 12.60 -8.61
N HIS A 337 -11.39 13.41 -8.17
CA HIS A 337 -11.99 13.29 -6.84
C HIS A 337 -12.81 12.00 -6.66
N ASP A 338 -13.20 11.33 -7.76
CA ASP A 338 -13.78 9.99 -7.69
C ASP A 338 -12.82 8.96 -7.06
N VAL A 339 -11.55 9.33 -6.79
CA VAL A 339 -10.63 8.50 -6.02
C VAL A 339 -11.20 8.11 -4.65
N GLY A 340 -12.01 8.99 -4.02
CA GLY A 340 -12.73 8.66 -2.78
C GLY A 340 -13.72 7.51 -2.97
N ALA A 341 -14.51 7.56 -4.04
CA ALA A 341 -15.41 6.47 -4.41
C ALA A 341 -14.65 5.18 -4.78
N GLN A 342 -13.52 5.31 -5.51
CA GLN A 342 -12.68 4.15 -5.84
C GLN A 342 -12.13 3.50 -4.56
N VAL A 343 -11.65 4.27 -3.58
CA VAL A 343 -11.14 3.73 -2.31
C VAL A 343 -12.19 2.84 -1.66
N LEU A 344 -13.39 3.36 -1.41
CA LEU A 344 -14.43 2.59 -0.71
C LEU A 344 -14.88 1.36 -1.52
N LEU A 345 -15.03 1.50 -2.85
CA LEU A 345 -15.36 0.38 -3.73
C LEU A 345 -14.35 -0.75 -3.62
N TRP A 346 -13.04 -0.42 -3.67
CA TRP A 346 -11.98 -1.41 -3.58
C TRP A 346 -11.87 -2.03 -2.18
N GLU A 347 -12.06 -1.25 -1.11
CA GLU A 347 -12.09 -1.78 0.26
C GLU A 347 -13.19 -2.83 0.44
N VAL A 348 -14.41 -2.53 -0.03
CA VAL A 348 -15.54 -3.48 0.00
C VAL A 348 -15.28 -4.69 -0.89
N ALA A 349 -14.82 -4.48 -2.13
CA ALA A 349 -14.55 -5.57 -3.06
C ALA A 349 -13.47 -6.52 -2.55
N VAL A 350 -12.36 -6.00 -1.98
CA VAL A 350 -11.27 -6.82 -1.43
C VAL A 350 -11.71 -7.56 -0.17
N ALA A 351 -12.51 -6.92 0.70
CA ALA A 351 -13.09 -7.60 1.86
C ALA A 351 -13.97 -8.79 1.42
N LEU A 352 -14.87 -8.58 0.44
CA LEU A 352 -15.74 -9.64 -0.09
C LEU A 352 -14.96 -10.71 -0.87
N ALA A 353 -13.87 -10.36 -1.57
CA ALA A 353 -12.96 -11.33 -2.17
C ALA A 353 -12.30 -12.21 -1.10
N GLY A 354 -11.94 -11.64 0.07
CA GLY A 354 -11.47 -12.40 1.23
C GLY A 354 -12.49 -13.44 1.68
N LYS A 355 -13.78 -13.09 1.72
CA LYS A 355 -14.88 -14.03 2.01
C LYS A 355 -14.95 -15.14 0.97
N VAL A 356 -14.86 -14.82 -0.31
CA VAL A 356 -14.82 -15.84 -1.38
C VAL A 356 -13.63 -16.76 -1.19
N LEU A 357 -12.44 -16.24 -0.89
CA LEU A 357 -11.23 -17.05 -0.66
C LEU A 357 -11.25 -17.84 0.66
N GLY A 358 -12.15 -17.50 1.59
CA GLY A 358 -12.25 -18.15 2.89
C GLY A 358 -11.15 -17.71 3.86
N ILE A 359 -10.70 -16.47 3.77
CA ILE A 359 -9.65 -15.88 4.60
C ILE A 359 -10.17 -14.64 5.37
N ASN A 360 -9.49 -14.28 6.46
CA ASN A 360 -9.69 -12.99 7.13
C ASN A 360 -8.92 -11.91 6.35
N PRO A 361 -9.59 -10.89 5.74
CA PRO A 361 -8.89 -9.85 4.98
C PRO A 361 -8.22 -8.78 5.85
N PHE A 362 -8.35 -8.82 7.17
CA PHE A 362 -7.95 -7.75 8.07
C PHE A 362 -6.71 -8.07 8.92
N ASP A 363 -6.34 -9.34 9.08
CA ASP A 363 -5.13 -9.75 9.80
C ASP A 363 -3.88 -9.74 8.89
N GLN A 364 -2.69 -9.95 9.48
CA GLN A 364 -1.42 -9.98 8.76
C GLN A 364 -0.40 -10.86 9.51
N PRO A 365 -0.62 -12.17 9.56
CA PRO A 365 0.13 -13.08 10.44
C PRO A 365 1.62 -13.21 10.08
N ASP A 366 2.01 -13.02 8.81
CA ASP A 366 3.34 -13.37 8.31
C ASP A 366 4.36 -12.20 8.39
N VAL A 367 3.92 -10.99 8.74
CA VAL A 367 4.79 -9.79 8.79
C VAL A 367 5.62 -9.72 10.08
N GLU A 368 5.09 -10.21 11.21
CA GLU A 368 5.75 -10.09 12.52
C GLU A 368 7.06 -10.88 12.60
N ALA A 369 7.19 -12.00 11.90
CA ALA A 369 8.43 -12.77 11.86
C ALA A 369 9.61 -11.99 11.24
N ALA A 370 9.36 -11.25 10.17
CA ALA A 370 10.39 -10.41 9.52
C ALA A 370 10.81 -9.23 10.42
N LYS A 371 9.84 -8.59 11.11
CA LYS A 371 10.14 -7.52 12.06
C LYS A 371 10.95 -8.01 13.26
N ALA A 372 10.64 -9.20 13.79
CA ALA A 372 11.40 -9.82 14.87
C ALA A 372 12.84 -10.12 14.43
N ALA A 373 13.02 -10.73 13.25
CA ALA A 373 14.35 -11.03 12.69
C ALA A 373 15.17 -9.75 12.46
N ALA A 374 14.57 -8.69 11.94
CA ALA A 374 15.25 -7.40 11.76
C ALA A 374 15.69 -6.79 13.10
N ARG A 375 14.85 -6.86 14.15
CA ARG A 375 15.21 -6.37 15.50
C ARG A 375 16.37 -7.16 16.10
N GLU A 376 16.36 -8.49 16.01
CA GLU A 376 17.49 -9.33 16.48
C GLU A 376 18.81 -8.96 15.79
N LEU A 377 18.75 -8.61 14.49
CA LEU A 377 19.93 -8.16 13.74
C LEU A 377 20.41 -6.77 14.17
N LEU A 378 19.51 -5.87 14.55
CA LEU A 378 19.87 -4.54 15.07
C LEU A 378 20.49 -4.60 16.46
N ASP A 379 20.11 -5.58 17.28
CA ASP A 379 20.69 -5.82 18.60
C ASP A 379 22.08 -6.49 18.52
N ALA A 380 22.47 -7.00 17.34
CA ALA A 380 23.79 -7.59 17.10
C ALA A 380 24.80 -6.51 16.68
N ASP A 381 26.07 -6.66 17.15
CA ASP A 381 27.15 -5.69 16.86
C ASP A 381 27.45 -5.48 15.35
N ALA A 382 27.08 -6.43 14.50
CA ALA A 382 27.09 -6.31 13.04
C ALA A 382 26.18 -7.39 12.43
N PRO A 383 25.06 -7.04 11.78
CA PRO A 383 24.28 -8.04 11.07
C PRO A 383 25.11 -8.66 9.93
N PRO A 384 25.16 -10.01 9.83
CA PRO A 384 25.88 -10.64 8.74
C PRO A 384 25.20 -10.28 7.41
N ALA A 385 25.97 -9.82 6.42
CA ALA A 385 25.44 -9.62 5.08
C ALA A 385 24.93 -10.97 4.53
N PRO A 386 23.69 -11.04 4.00
CA PRO A 386 23.21 -12.26 3.37
C PRO A 386 24.10 -12.66 2.19
N PRO A 387 24.26 -13.97 1.91
CA PRO A 387 25.04 -14.42 0.77
C PRO A 387 24.41 -13.90 -0.54
N VAL A 388 25.25 -13.42 -1.44
CA VAL A 388 24.83 -12.96 -2.77
C VAL A 388 24.77 -14.15 -3.71
N THR A 389 23.65 -14.32 -4.41
CA THR A 389 23.42 -15.32 -5.46
C THR A 389 23.76 -14.68 -6.81
N PRO A 390 24.49 -15.34 -7.71
CA PRO A 390 24.67 -14.85 -9.07
C PRO A 390 23.32 -14.59 -9.76
N LEU A 391 23.16 -13.45 -10.43
CA LEU A 391 21.91 -13.07 -11.07
C LEU A 391 21.38 -14.16 -12.03
N ALA A 392 22.28 -14.79 -12.80
CA ALA A 392 21.92 -15.87 -13.71
C ALA A 392 21.27 -17.07 -13.00
N ASP A 393 21.73 -17.41 -11.80
CA ASP A 393 21.20 -18.53 -11.01
C ASP A 393 19.82 -18.15 -10.42
N ALA A 394 19.66 -16.91 -9.95
CA ALA A 394 18.40 -16.40 -9.45
C ALA A 394 17.33 -16.40 -10.56
N LEU A 395 17.67 -15.92 -11.76
CA LEU A 395 16.76 -15.89 -12.91
C LEU A 395 16.43 -17.28 -13.46
N ALA A 396 17.36 -18.25 -13.35
CA ALA A 396 17.13 -19.64 -13.75
C ALA A 396 16.10 -20.36 -12.86
N ALA A 397 15.81 -19.84 -11.67
CA ALA A 397 14.78 -20.37 -10.77
C ALA A 397 13.35 -19.92 -11.14
N ILE A 398 13.19 -18.99 -12.10
CA ILE A 398 11.91 -18.46 -12.55
C ILE A 398 11.42 -19.28 -13.74
N GLY A 399 10.25 -19.89 -13.62
CA GLY A 399 9.61 -20.68 -14.65
C GLY A 399 8.31 -20.09 -15.20
N PRO A 400 7.71 -20.72 -16.21
CA PRO A 400 6.42 -20.28 -16.75
C PRO A 400 5.33 -20.24 -15.65
N GLY A 401 4.58 -19.14 -15.62
CA GLY A 401 3.53 -18.90 -14.64
C GLY A 401 4.01 -18.34 -13.30
N ASP A 402 5.32 -18.20 -13.09
CA ASP A 402 5.85 -17.48 -11.94
C ASP A 402 5.67 -15.96 -12.08
N LEU A 403 5.86 -15.24 -10.99
CA LEU A 403 5.99 -13.79 -10.94
C LEU A 403 7.43 -13.43 -10.54
N LEU A 404 8.06 -12.53 -11.28
CA LEU A 404 9.31 -11.89 -10.86
C LEU A 404 8.99 -10.70 -9.93
N ALA A 405 9.27 -10.82 -8.64
CA ALA A 405 9.16 -9.72 -7.69
C ALA A 405 10.55 -9.14 -7.41
N VAL A 406 10.84 -7.94 -7.93
CA VAL A 406 12.06 -7.20 -7.61
C VAL A 406 11.83 -6.39 -6.34
N CYS A 407 12.57 -6.69 -5.28
CA CYS A 407 12.46 -6.05 -3.97
C CYS A 407 13.73 -5.27 -3.66
N ALA A 408 13.70 -3.95 -3.83
CA ALA A 408 14.90 -3.11 -3.83
C ALA A 408 14.98 -2.20 -2.59
N PHE A 409 16.01 -2.36 -1.79
CA PHE A 409 16.34 -1.46 -0.68
C PHE A 409 17.33 -0.40 -1.18
N VAL A 410 16.79 0.58 -1.90
CA VAL A 410 17.51 1.71 -2.50
C VAL A 410 16.65 2.97 -2.35
N ASP A 411 17.22 4.15 -2.58
CA ASP A 411 16.44 5.38 -2.68
C ASP A 411 15.54 5.33 -3.93
N PRO A 412 14.19 5.37 -3.78
CA PRO A 412 13.26 5.33 -4.90
C PRO A 412 13.31 6.57 -5.80
N GLY A 413 13.99 7.64 -5.39
CA GLY A 413 14.20 8.86 -6.18
C GLY A 413 15.59 8.94 -6.83
N SER A 414 16.32 7.83 -6.92
CA SER A 414 17.65 7.75 -7.52
C SER A 414 17.62 7.21 -8.96
N ASP A 415 18.67 7.49 -9.74
CA ASP A 415 18.86 6.90 -11.07
C ASP A 415 18.88 5.35 -11.03
N VAL A 416 19.27 4.78 -9.88
CA VAL A 416 19.24 3.32 -9.66
C VAL A 416 17.82 2.77 -9.69
N ALA A 417 16.82 3.55 -9.28
CA ALA A 417 15.44 3.12 -9.35
C ALA A 417 14.95 2.99 -10.80
N ASP A 418 15.38 3.89 -11.68
CA ASP A 418 15.08 3.85 -13.12
C ASP A 418 15.76 2.63 -13.79
N ASP A 419 17.02 2.35 -13.44
CA ASP A 419 17.75 1.16 -13.90
C ASP A 419 17.04 -0.14 -13.49
N LEU A 420 16.51 -0.19 -12.27
CA LEU A 420 15.77 -1.34 -11.75
C LEU A 420 14.42 -1.55 -12.44
N GLU A 421 13.75 -0.47 -12.83
CA GLU A 421 12.51 -0.55 -13.59
C GLU A 421 12.77 -1.10 -15.01
N GLU A 422 13.84 -0.64 -15.68
CA GLU A 422 14.27 -1.17 -16.97
C GLU A 422 14.67 -2.65 -16.86
N PHE A 423 15.44 -3.01 -15.83
CA PHE A 423 15.81 -4.41 -15.54
C PHE A 423 14.57 -5.29 -15.33
N ARG A 424 13.61 -4.85 -14.50
CA ARG A 424 12.36 -5.58 -14.24
C ARG A 424 11.61 -5.87 -15.54
N SER A 425 11.32 -4.80 -16.30
CA SER A 425 10.54 -4.90 -17.52
C SER A 425 11.24 -5.75 -18.60
N SER A 426 12.53 -5.50 -18.87
CA SER A 426 13.29 -6.26 -19.87
C SER A 426 13.44 -7.73 -19.50
N THR A 427 13.70 -8.02 -18.23
CA THR A 427 13.84 -9.40 -17.71
C THR A 427 12.52 -10.16 -17.74
N ALA A 428 11.42 -9.56 -17.28
CA ALA A 428 10.10 -10.16 -17.32
C ALA A 428 9.68 -10.52 -18.76
N ARG A 429 9.89 -9.59 -19.70
CA ARG A 429 9.62 -9.83 -21.13
C ARG A 429 10.45 -10.98 -21.69
N ARG A 430 11.74 -11.07 -21.35
CA ARG A 430 12.63 -12.16 -21.78
C ARG A 430 12.21 -13.52 -21.22
N LEU A 431 11.73 -13.55 -19.97
CA LEU A 431 11.28 -14.76 -19.28
C LEU A 431 9.83 -15.14 -19.63
N GLY A 432 9.04 -14.21 -20.17
CA GLY A 432 7.62 -14.40 -20.45
C GLY A 432 6.79 -14.55 -19.17
N VAL A 433 7.07 -13.76 -18.14
CA VAL A 433 6.39 -13.77 -16.85
C VAL A 433 5.91 -12.36 -16.46
N ALA A 434 4.95 -12.28 -15.57
CA ALA A 434 4.55 -11.03 -14.94
C ALA A 434 5.59 -10.56 -13.91
N SER A 435 5.61 -9.26 -13.59
CA SER A 435 6.62 -8.72 -12.69
C SER A 435 6.14 -7.53 -11.86
N THR A 436 6.77 -7.35 -10.69
CA THR A 436 6.57 -6.19 -9.81
C THR A 436 7.92 -5.62 -9.39
N LEU A 437 7.95 -4.32 -9.06
CA LEU A 437 9.08 -3.66 -8.41
C LEU A 437 8.59 -2.97 -7.15
N GLY A 438 9.14 -3.34 -6.00
CA GLY A 438 8.84 -2.73 -4.72
C GLY A 438 10.08 -2.14 -4.07
N PHE A 439 9.96 -0.93 -3.48
CA PHE A 439 11.04 -0.29 -2.75
C PHE A 439 10.94 -0.57 -1.25
N GLY A 440 12.05 -1.00 -0.65
CA GLY A 440 12.14 -1.28 0.78
C GLY A 440 12.68 -0.10 1.60
N PRO A 441 12.18 0.08 2.83
CA PRO A 441 11.29 -0.82 3.54
C PRO A 441 9.78 -0.65 3.24
N ARG A 442 9.36 0.29 2.40
CA ARG A 442 7.94 0.56 2.06
C ARG A 442 7.18 -0.74 1.76
N PHE A 443 7.71 -1.61 0.89
CA PHE A 443 7.02 -2.85 0.52
C PHE A 443 6.85 -3.84 1.68
N LEU A 444 7.67 -3.78 2.75
CA LEU A 444 7.48 -4.60 3.96
C LEU A 444 6.16 -4.30 4.66
N HIS A 445 5.65 -3.07 4.48
CA HIS A 445 4.40 -2.56 5.02
C HIS A 445 3.27 -2.47 3.97
N SER A 446 3.42 -3.14 2.81
CA SER A 446 2.41 -3.23 1.76
C SER A 446 2.33 -4.66 1.20
N THR A 447 3.21 -5.04 0.27
CA THR A 447 3.21 -6.37 -0.36
C THR A 447 3.92 -7.44 0.47
N GLY A 448 4.58 -7.08 1.57
CA GLY A 448 5.38 -7.98 2.41
C GLY A 448 4.60 -9.18 2.99
N GLN A 449 3.31 -9.01 3.30
CA GLN A 449 2.43 -10.11 3.72
C GLN A 449 2.26 -11.12 2.59
N LEU A 450 1.96 -10.67 1.37
CA LEU A 450 1.81 -11.51 0.18
C LEU A 450 3.10 -12.25 -0.16
N HIS A 451 4.25 -11.58 -0.08
CA HIS A 451 5.54 -12.21 -0.39
C HIS A 451 5.87 -13.40 0.54
N LYS A 452 5.35 -13.39 1.77
CA LYS A 452 5.65 -14.41 2.80
C LYS A 452 4.51 -15.43 2.98
N GLY A 453 3.26 -14.98 2.86
CA GLY A 453 2.09 -15.81 3.09
C GLY A 453 1.33 -16.20 1.82
N GLY A 454 1.68 -15.63 0.68
CA GLY A 454 0.99 -15.80 -0.59
C GLY A 454 1.47 -17.00 -1.43
N PRO A 455 1.12 -17.02 -2.72
CA PRO A 455 1.41 -18.14 -3.61
C PRO A 455 2.92 -18.39 -3.81
N ALA A 456 3.31 -19.66 -3.83
CA ALA A 456 4.68 -20.10 -4.10
C ALA A 456 5.21 -19.75 -5.52
N SER A 457 4.34 -19.24 -6.39
CA SER A 457 4.71 -18.73 -7.72
C SER A 457 5.45 -17.38 -7.68
N ILE A 458 5.47 -16.70 -6.54
CA ILE A 458 6.25 -15.47 -6.37
C ILE A 458 7.73 -15.82 -6.17
N VAL A 459 8.59 -15.30 -7.05
CA VAL A 459 10.05 -15.44 -6.94
C VAL A 459 10.64 -14.07 -6.66
N VAL A 460 11.25 -13.93 -5.49
CA VAL A 460 11.79 -12.64 -5.04
C VAL A 460 13.26 -12.50 -5.45
N VAL A 461 13.56 -11.43 -6.17
CA VAL A 461 14.93 -10.97 -6.43
C VAL A 461 15.16 -9.72 -5.59
N GLN A 462 15.89 -9.88 -4.48
CA GLN A 462 16.18 -8.79 -3.55
C GLN A 462 17.49 -8.10 -3.91
N VAL A 463 17.45 -6.78 -3.94
CA VAL A 463 18.61 -5.89 -4.11
C VAL A 463 18.72 -4.95 -2.92
N CYS A 464 19.95 -4.61 -2.52
CA CYS A 464 20.16 -3.60 -1.49
C CYS A 464 21.46 -2.85 -1.80
N SER A 465 21.37 -1.52 -1.87
CA SER A 465 22.57 -0.69 -1.94
C SER A 465 23.21 -0.54 -0.56
N ASP A 466 24.53 -0.46 -0.55
CA ASP A 466 25.24 0.04 0.62
C ASP A 466 25.25 1.58 0.57
N PRO A 467 25.18 2.27 1.73
CA PRO A 467 25.35 3.73 1.73
C PRO A 467 26.74 4.08 1.19
N ALA A 468 26.83 5.13 0.37
CA ALA A 468 28.12 5.65 -0.06
C ALA A 468 28.96 6.07 1.15
N ASP A 469 30.28 6.02 1.04
CA ASP A 469 31.19 6.40 2.12
C ASP A 469 30.90 7.83 2.62
N GLY A 470 30.57 7.96 3.91
CA GLY A 470 30.21 9.22 4.56
C GLY A 470 28.77 9.69 4.32
N HIS A 471 27.93 8.90 3.67
CA HIS A 471 26.53 9.22 3.41
C HIS A 471 25.54 8.56 4.39
N ASP A 472 26.02 7.70 5.30
CA ASP A 472 25.15 7.14 6.33
C ASP A 472 24.70 8.21 7.34
N LEU A 473 23.54 8.03 7.95
CA LEU A 473 22.91 8.95 8.88
C LEU A 473 22.71 8.29 10.24
N GLU A 474 23.13 8.98 11.30
CA GLU A 474 22.83 8.56 12.67
C GLU A 474 21.34 8.75 12.98
N ILE A 475 20.78 7.88 13.81
CA ILE A 475 19.44 8.01 14.36
C ILE A 475 19.57 8.46 15.81
N PRO A 476 19.05 9.64 16.18
CA PRO A 476 19.18 10.15 17.53
C PRO A 476 18.63 9.19 18.58
N GLY A 477 19.46 8.90 19.60
CA GLY A 477 19.08 7.99 20.68
C GLY A 477 19.15 6.50 20.35
N GLN A 478 19.54 6.12 19.12
CA GLN A 478 19.80 4.73 18.74
C GLN A 478 21.29 4.43 18.69
N THR A 479 21.66 3.14 18.73
CA THR A 479 23.03 2.65 18.60
C THR A 479 23.38 2.26 17.17
N PHE A 480 22.44 2.40 16.24
CA PHE A 480 22.55 2.05 14.83
C PHE A 480 22.15 3.25 13.95
N THR A 481 22.62 3.22 12.72
CA THR A 481 22.39 4.23 11.70
C THR A 481 21.21 3.83 10.78
N PHE A 482 20.74 4.75 9.94
CA PHE A 482 19.73 4.44 8.91
C PHE A 482 20.23 3.37 7.93
N GLY A 483 21.50 3.40 7.51
CA GLY A 483 22.08 2.38 6.65
C GLY A 483 22.13 1.00 7.30
N THR A 484 22.51 0.93 8.58
CA THR A 484 22.46 -0.31 9.35
C THR A 484 21.03 -0.81 9.49
N PHE A 485 20.07 0.09 9.73
CA PHE A 485 18.65 -0.25 9.83
C PHE A 485 18.11 -0.83 8.53
N LYS A 486 18.36 -0.17 7.40
CA LYS A 486 18.01 -0.67 6.05
C LYS A 486 18.59 -2.08 5.81
N ALA A 487 19.87 -2.27 6.10
CA ALA A 487 20.55 -3.55 5.91
C ALA A 487 19.93 -4.67 6.77
N ALA A 488 19.59 -4.37 8.03
CA ALA A 488 18.93 -5.31 8.93
C ALA A 488 17.52 -5.68 8.45
N GLN A 489 16.76 -4.70 7.93
CA GLN A 489 15.45 -4.95 7.34
C GLN A 489 15.53 -5.85 6.11
N ALA A 490 16.46 -5.57 5.20
CA ALA A 490 16.70 -6.39 4.02
C ALA A 490 17.11 -7.82 4.36
N ALA A 491 17.99 -7.99 5.34
CA ALA A 491 18.44 -9.31 5.79
C ALA A 491 17.33 -10.08 6.53
N GLY A 492 16.57 -9.41 7.39
CA GLY A 492 15.44 -9.99 8.12
C GLY A 492 14.31 -10.43 7.18
N ASP A 493 14.02 -9.63 6.15
CA ASP A 493 13.03 -9.97 5.11
C ASP A 493 13.42 -11.23 4.34
N LEU A 494 14.67 -11.29 3.85
CA LEU A 494 15.18 -12.45 3.13
C LEU A 494 15.16 -13.72 4.00
N ALA A 495 15.53 -13.61 5.28
CA ALA A 495 15.48 -14.72 6.23
C ALA A 495 14.03 -15.22 6.44
N ALA A 496 13.07 -14.31 6.56
CA ALA A 496 11.65 -14.66 6.71
C ALA A 496 11.08 -15.33 5.45
N LEU A 497 11.45 -14.85 4.25
CA LEU A 497 11.08 -15.47 2.98
C LEU A 497 11.61 -16.91 2.86
N HIS A 498 12.86 -17.15 3.25
CA HIS A 498 13.42 -18.50 3.27
C HIS A 498 12.73 -19.40 4.32
N ALA A 499 12.44 -18.85 5.51
CA ALA A 499 11.75 -19.59 6.57
C ALA A 499 10.34 -20.01 6.18
N SER A 500 9.62 -19.20 5.39
CA SER A 500 8.30 -19.53 4.83
C SER A 500 8.37 -20.38 3.55
N GLY A 501 9.58 -20.76 3.09
CA GLY A 501 9.78 -21.67 1.95
C GLY A 501 9.66 -21.02 0.57
N HIS A 502 9.70 -19.68 0.50
CA HIS A 502 9.66 -18.95 -0.77
C HIS A 502 11.01 -18.96 -1.49
N ARG A 503 10.96 -18.89 -2.81
CA ARG A 503 12.14 -18.72 -3.67
C ARG A 503 12.56 -17.25 -3.64
N ALA A 504 13.59 -16.95 -2.83
CA ALA A 504 14.10 -15.59 -2.66
C ALA A 504 15.63 -15.58 -2.80
N PHE A 505 16.15 -14.62 -3.53
CA PHE A 505 17.55 -14.52 -3.88
C PHE A 505 18.04 -13.08 -3.69
N ARG A 506 19.13 -12.90 -2.93
CA ARG A 506 19.86 -11.64 -2.86
C ARG A 506 20.82 -11.57 -4.06
N VAL A 507 20.71 -10.53 -4.87
CA VAL A 507 21.62 -10.29 -6.01
C VAL A 507 22.37 -8.98 -5.84
N SER A 508 23.51 -8.88 -6.51
CA SER A 508 24.32 -7.66 -6.53
C SER A 508 23.70 -6.61 -7.45
N LEU A 509 23.67 -5.36 -7.00
CA LEU A 509 23.26 -4.22 -7.81
C LEU A 509 24.13 -4.06 -9.07
N GLU A 510 25.46 -4.34 -8.95
CA GLU A 510 26.38 -4.28 -10.10
C GLU A 510 26.02 -5.26 -11.21
N GLU A 511 25.49 -6.45 -10.88
CA GLU A 511 25.09 -7.44 -11.90
C GLU A 511 23.85 -6.97 -12.64
N ILE A 512 22.93 -6.26 -11.97
CA ILE A 512 21.74 -5.68 -12.58
C ILE A 512 22.11 -4.58 -13.57
N SER A 513 22.97 -3.65 -13.18
CA SER A 513 23.41 -2.53 -14.03
C SER A 513 24.24 -2.96 -15.25
N ARG A 514 24.72 -4.21 -15.31
CA ARG A 514 25.50 -4.76 -16.42
C ARG A 514 24.71 -5.65 -17.39
N GLY A 515 23.52 -6.06 -17.02
CA GLY A 515 22.70 -7.03 -17.76
C GLY A 515 21.55 -6.42 -18.48
#